data_4f468328846f331a5f765bd72cba7e82
#
_entry.id   4f468328846f331a5f765bd72cba7e82
#
_cell.length_a   1.000
_cell.length_b   1.000
_cell.length_c   1.000
_cell.angle_alpha   90.00
_cell.angle_beta   90.00
_cell.angle_gamma   90.00
#
_symmetry.space_group_name_H-M   'P 1'
#
loop_
_entity.id
_entity.type
_entity.pdbx_description
1 polymer ?
#
loop_
_entity_poly.entity_id
_entity_poly.type
_entity_poly.pdbx_seq_one_letter_code
_entity_poly.pdbx_strand_id
1 'polypeptide(L)'
;MQTIKCQVLSLAFLFSTYAVAGDDLPSEAVLLLDESIKGNLHSETKSGKEAADEMRLSAVKVEAYTWGIQEGAYFRNNEIQSLLNKNSFVLNKTVTLSKFLIDGQMLMPTVLEAERVYVQNGASEARSINMSYTLDKSPKIVSQAPTWRDYLVRTMPKPRKPIRNAYPKNSVESAAWKIEFERGWFKGVEQANKIYQSDLNKMHKDVTGLYRFRFLLAQNIVTIPRLGRDKSSVMILDSGKTIYLNDVKYTIQLDSQFNKVTEWKPVFNRGSAHER
;
A
#
# COMPACT_ATOMS: atom_id res chain seq x y z
N MET A 1 -10.19 -10.89 20.21
CA MET A 1 -9.82 -9.65 19.49
C MET A 1 -8.46 -9.08 19.85
N GLN A 2 -8.01 -9.16 21.12
CA GLN A 2 -6.68 -8.67 21.55
C GLN A 2 -5.49 -9.39 20.85
N THR A 3 -5.58 -10.68 20.57
CA THR A 3 -4.50 -11.44 19.92
C THR A 3 -4.22 -11.05 18.47
N ILE A 4 -5.23 -10.58 17.73
CA ILE A 4 -5.09 -10.15 16.33
C ILE A 4 -4.44 -8.75 16.26
N LYS A 5 -4.81 -7.84 17.18
CA LYS A 5 -4.15 -6.52 17.30
C LYS A 5 -2.65 -6.68 17.60
N CYS A 6 -2.26 -7.67 18.40
CA CYS A 6 -0.86 -7.92 18.76
C CYS A 6 -0.02 -8.44 17.59
N GLN A 7 -0.56 -9.30 16.72
CA GLN A 7 0.20 -9.88 15.60
C GLN A 7 0.42 -8.90 14.45
N VAL A 8 -0.53 -8.01 14.19
CA VAL A 8 -0.37 -6.99 13.13
C VAL A 8 0.41 -5.78 13.65
N LEU A 9 0.29 -5.44 14.95
CA LEU A 9 1.14 -4.42 15.58
C LEU A 9 2.61 -4.83 15.61
N SER A 10 2.94 -6.12 15.78
CA SER A 10 4.33 -6.59 15.72
C SER A 10 4.96 -6.43 14.33
N LEU A 11 4.17 -6.46 13.27
CA LEU A 11 4.64 -6.17 11.91
C LEU A 11 5.01 -4.68 11.73
N ALA A 12 4.26 -3.78 12.35
CA ALA A 12 4.59 -2.34 12.36
C ALA A 12 5.86 -2.06 13.19
N PHE A 13 6.08 -2.82 14.27
CA PHE A 13 7.27 -2.67 15.13
C PHE A 13 8.56 -3.15 14.49
N LEU A 14 8.53 -4.12 13.57
CA LEU A 14 9.72 -4.57 12.85
C LEU A 14 10.29 -3.50 11.90
N PHE A 15 9.51 -2.49 11.55
CA PHE A 15 9.92 -1.42 10.63
C PHE A 15 10.10 -0.05 11.31
N SER A 16 9.67 0.11 12.58
CA SER A 16 9.79 1.40 13.27
C SER A 16 11.19 1.69 13.83
N THR A 17 12.09 0.71 13.87
CA THR A 17 13.44 0.88 14.42
C THR A 17 14.49 1.32 13.41
N TYR A 18 14.14 1.41 12.12
CA TYR A 18 14.96 2.15 11.17
C TYR A 18 14.44 3.60 11.07
N ALA A 19 14.43 4.30 12.18
CA ALA A 19 14.62 5.74 12.14
C ALA A 19 15.94 5.95 11.38
N VAL A 20 15.89 6.74 10.32
CA VAL A 20 17.10 7.27 9.69
C VAL A 20 17.85 8.00 10.79
N ALA A 21 18.74 7.29 11.48
CA ALA A 21 19.69 7.89 12.39
C ALA A 21 20.81 8.44 11.52
N GLY A 22 20.73 9.71 11.22
CA GLY A 22 21.75 10.46 10.53
C GLY A 22 21.15 11.44 9.53
N ASP A 23 21.45 12.72 9.71
CA ASP A 23 21.20 13.79 8.74
C ASP A 23 22.14 13.65 7.50
N ASP A 24 22.91 12.54 7.40
CA ASP A 24 23.89 12.31 6.35
C ASP A 24 23.30 11.44 5.21
N LEU A 25 23.67 11.80 3.98
CA LEU A 25 23.33 11.04 2.78
C LEU A 25 23.98 9.65 2.82
N PRO A 26 23.27 8.58 2.41
CA PRO A 26 23.88 7.26 2.22
C PRO A 26 25.04 7.30 1.21
N SER A 27 26.01 6.42 1.35
CA SER A 27 27.19 6.35 0.48
C SER A 27 26.84 6.26 -1.01
N GLU A 28 25.75 5.56 -1.36
CA GLU A 28 25.24 5.46 -2.75
C GLU A 28 24.79 6.83 -3.28
N ALA A 29 24.09 7.63 -2.47
CA ALA A 29 23.68 8.98 -2.85
C ALA A 29 24.86 9.94 -3.01
N VAL A 30 25.87 9.80 -2.15
CA VAL A 30 27.12 10.59 -2.24
C VAL A 30 27.86 10.27 -3.53
N LEU A 31 27.94 8.99 -3.93
CA LEU A 31 28.56 8.58 -5.19
C LEU A 31 27.84 9.14 -6.41
N LEU A 32 26.50 9.08 -6.44
CA LEU A 32 25.71 9.66 -7.51
C LEU A 32 25.90 11.17 -7.63
N LEU A 33 25.95 11.84 -6.49
CA LEU A 33 26.19 13.28 -6.40
C LEU A 33 27.58 13.65 -6.93
N ASP A 34 28.62 12.96 -6.48
CA ASP A 34 30.00 13.17 -6.93
C ASP A 34 30.19 12.91 -8.42
N GLU A 35 29.57 11.84 -8.97
CA GLU A 35 29.58 11.54 -10.40
C GLU A 35 28.93 12.66 -11.21
N SER A 36 27.82 13.21 -10.72
CA SER A 36 27.09 14.28 -11.40
C SER A 36 27.88 15.59 -11.47
N ILE A 37 28.73 15.88 -10.49
CA ILE A 37 29.52 17.12 -10.41
C ILE A 37 30.83 16.98 -11.17
N LYS A 38 31.57 15.88 -11.00
CA LYS A 38 32.93 15.70 -11.58
C LYS A 38 32.97 15.67 -13.10
N GLY A 39 31.86 15.24 -13.76
CA GLY A 39 31.80 15.10 -15.22
C GLY A 39 31.64 16.39 -16.02
N ASN A 40 31.38 17.55 -15.40
CA ASN A 40 30.89 18.74 -16.10
C ASN A 40 31.52 20.09 -15.70
N LEU A 41 32.54 20.12 -14.85
CA LEU A 41 33.26 21.36 -14.53
C LEU A 41 34.07 21.84 -15.74
N HIS A 42 33.47 22.73 -16.53
CA HIS A 42 34.16 23.46 -17.60
C HIS A 42 34.34 24.93 -17.19
N SER A 43 35.51 25.43 -17.48
CA SER A 43 36.06 26.76 -17.23
C SER A 43 35.09 27.89 -17.59
N GLU A 44 35.03 28.89 -16.71
CA GLU A 44 34.22 30.10 -16.81
C GLU A 44 34.56 30.94 -18.04
N THR A 45 33.55 31.34 -18.81
CA THR A 45 33.66 32.46 -19.74
C THR A 45 32.82 33.61 -19.19
N LYS A 46 33.48 34.69 -18.77
CA LYS A 46 32.86 35.93 -18.32
C LYS A 46 32.21 36.62 -19.51
N SER A 47 30.89 36.88 -19.46
CA SER A 47 30.29 38.12 -19.97
C SER A 47 28.75 38.11 -19.93
N GLY A 48 28.17 39.10 -19.24
CA GLY A 48 26.96 39.78 -19.60
C GLY A 48 25.65 39.00 -19.77
N LYS A 49 25.20 38.24 -18.70
CA LYS A 49 23.88 37.60 -18.72
C LYS A 49 23.35 37.28 -17.31
N GLU A 50 23.34 38.27 -16.42
CA GLU A 50 22.86 38.01 -15.03
C GLU A 50 21.46 37.37 -15.00
N ALA A 51 20.51 37.86 -15.80
CA ALA A 51 19.16 37.28 -15.84
C ALA A 51 19.12 35.88 -16.47
N ALA A 52 19.94 35.58 -17.47
CA ALA A 52 20.03 34.26 -18.08
C ALA A 52 20.75 33.23 -17.14
N ASP A 53 21.73 33.71 -16.39
CA ASP A 53 22.44 32.90 -15.41
C ASP A 53 21.56 32.59 -14.20
N GLU A 54 20.72 33.52 -13.76
CA GLU A 54 19.75 33.32 -12.69
C GLU A 54 18.65 32.31 -13.10
N MET A 55 18.11 32.44 -14.32
CA MET A 55 17.13 31.49 -14.87
C MET A 55 17.75 30.08 -14.99
N ARG A 56 19.00 29.99 -15.45
CA ARG A 56 19.73 28.73 -15.54
C ARG A 56 19.95 28.12 -14.15
N LEU A 57 20.40 28.89 -13.17
CA LEU A 57 20.59 28.43 -11.81
C LEU A 57 19.29 27.89 -11.21
N SER A 58 18.16 28.56 -11.46
CA SER A 58 16.86 28.09 -11.06
C SER A 58 16.50 26.73 -11.69
N ALA A 59 16.75 26.57 -12.99
CA ALA A 59 16.51 25.30 -13.69
C ALA A 59 17.39 24.16 -13.15
N VAL A 60 18.67 24.44 -12.89
CA VAL A 60 19.62 23.48 -12.29
C VAL A 60 19.15 23.04 -10.90
N LYS A 61 18.67 23.97 -10.07
CA LYS A 61 18.10 23.65 -8.74
C LYS A 61 16.90 22.73 -8.82
N VAL A 62 15.95 23.05 -9.71
CA VAL A 62 14.72 22.24 -9.90
C VAL A 62 15.05 20.83 -10.39
N GLU A 63 15.99 20.71 -11.33
CA GLU A 63 16.41 19.41 -11.85
C GLU A 63 17.10 18.57 -10.77
N ALA A 64 18.03 19.16 -10.00
CA ALA A 64 18.73 18.52 -8.90
C ALA A 64 17.72 17.99 -7.85
N TYR A 65 16.79 18.83 -7.46
CA TYR A 65 15.74 18.47 -6.50
C TYR A 65 14.86 17.33 -7.01
N THR A 66 14.42 17.43 -8.27
CA THR A 66 13.56 16.41 -8.89
C THR A 66 14.28 15.07 -9.01
N TRP A 67 15.53 15.09 -9.45
CA TRP A 67 16.35 13.88 -9.54
C TRP A 67 16.63 13.29 -8.16
N GLY A 68 16.94 14.13 -7.17
CA GLY A 68 17.09 13.72 -5.78
C GLY A 68 15.84 13.00 -5.24
N ILE A 69 14.64 13.52 -5.50
CA ILE A 69 13.37 12.85 -5.11
C ILE A 69 13.28 11.46 -5.73
N GLN A 70 13.55 11.34 -7.03
CA GLN A 70 13.43 10.08 -7.73
C GLN A 70 14.41 9.03 -7.22
N GLU A 71 15.69 9.40 -7.06
CA GLU A 71 16.72 8.49 -6.55
C GLU A 71 16.49 8.13 -5.09
N GLY A 72 16.14 9.08 -4.23
CA GLY A 72 15.83 8.82 -2.83
C GLY A 72 14.61 7.89 -2.65
N ALA A 73 13.57 8.10 -3.45
CA ALA A 73 12.38 7.22 -3.43
C ALA A 73 12.70 5.81 -3.95
N TYR A 74 13.48 5.70 -5.02
CA TYR A 74 13.93 4.42 -5.58
C TYR A 74 14.79 3.65 -4.58
N PHE A 75 15.79 4.31 -4.00
CA PHE A 75 16.66 3.73 -2.98
C PHE A 75 15.85 3.16 -1.83
N ARG A 76 14.97 4.00 -1.23
CA ARG A 76 14.17 3.57 -0.08
C ARG A 76 13.18 2.46 -0.41
N ASN A 77 12.56 2.50 -1.58
CA ASN A 77 11.69 1.40 -2.02
C ASN A 77 12.48 0.08 -2.10
N ASN A 78 13.69 0.08 -2.64
CA ASN A 78 14.52 -1.14 -2.73
C ASN A 78 14.92 -1.67 -1.35
N GLU A 79 15.24 -0.81 -0.38
CA GLU A 79 15.48 -1.22 0.99
C GLU A 79 14.25 -1.90 1.60
N ILE A 80 13.06 -1.28 1.45
CA ILE A 80 11.78 -1.84 1.92
C ILE A 80 11.54 -3.22 1.29
N GLN A 81 11.71 -3.35 -0.04
CA GLN A 81 11.53 -4.63 -0.74
C GLN A 81 12.53 -5.70 -0.27
N SER A 82 13.78 -5.31 0.00
CA SER A 82 14.80 -6.21 0.57
C SER A 82 14.39 -6.72 1.95
N LEU A 83 13.90 -5.84 2.83
CA LEU A 83 13.41 -6.20 4.17
C LEU A 83 12.17 -7.10 4.11
N LEU A 84 11.22 -6.83 3.21
CA LEU A 84 10.04 -7.67 2.99
C LEU A 84 10.44 -9.09 2.53
N ASN A 85 11.42 -9.17 1.62
CA ASN A 85 11.92 -10.45 1.13
C ASN A 85 12.64 -11.25 2.23
N LYS A 86 13.45 -10.61 3.07
CA LYS A 86 14.11 -11.25 4.24
C LYS A 86 13.08 -11.83 5.21
N ASN A 87 11.96 -11.15 5.41
CA ASN A 87 10.89 -11.57 6.32
C ASN A 87 9.76 -12.36 5.64
N SER A 88 9.92 -12.75 4.38
CA SER A 88 8.87 -13.39 3.56
C SER A 88 8.31 -14.66 4.18
N PHE A 89 9.13 -15.46 4.88
CA PHE A 89 8.68 -16.66 5.58
C PHE A 89 7.65 -16.35 6.68
N VAL A 90 7.92 -15.34 7.49
CA VAL A 90 7.01 -14.91 8.56
C VAL A 90 5.74 -14.32 7.96
N LEU A 91 5.87 -13.45 6.95
CA LEU A 91 4.74 -12.83 6.26
C LEU A 91 3.81 -13.86 5.60
N ASN A 92 4.37 -14.88 4.96
CA ASN A 92 3.59 -15.96 4.36
C ASN A 92 2.78 -16.77 5.40
N LYS A 93 3.31 -16.94 6.62
CA LYS A 93 2.60 -17.63 7.71
C LYS A 93 1.57 -16.74 8.40
N THR A 94 1.86 -15.46 8.56
CA THR A 94 1.03 -14.54 9.35
C THR A 94 -0.14 -14.01 8.52
N VAL A 95 0.11 -13.63 7.25
CA VAL A 95 -0.89 -13.04 6.35
C VAL A 95 -1.41 -14.11 5.38
N THR A 96 -2.22 -15.03 5.89
CA THR A 96 -2.85 -16.09 5.09
C THR A 96 -4.31 -15.76 4.84
N LEU A 97 -4.65 -15.36 3.61
CA LEU A 97 -6.01 -14.97 3.23
C LEU A 97 -6.82 -16.11 2.59
N SER A 98 -6.21 -17.26 2.29
CA SER A 98 -6.89 -18.44 1.72
C SER A 98 -8.06 -18.95 2.59
N LYS A 99 -7.96 -18.80 3.89
CA LYS A 99 -9.03 -19.17 4.84
C LYS A 99 -10.30 -18.32 4.75
N PHE A 100 -10.25 -17.20 4.02
CA PHE A 100 -11.39 -16.31 3.76
C PHE A 100 -12.00 -16.51 2.37
N LEU A 101 -11.60 -17.57 1.67
CA LEU A 101 -12.25 -17.96 0.42
C LEU A 101 -13.48 -18.81 0.70
N ILE A 102 -14.59 -18.47 0.05
CA ILE A 102 -15.79 -19.27 -0.04
C ILE A 102 -15.66 -20.12 -1.30
N ASP A 103 -15.83 -21.45 -1.16
CA ASP A 103 -15.69 -22.44 -2.23
C ASP A 103 -14.36 -22.35 -3.03
N GLY A 104 -13.32 -21.79 -2.41
CA GLY A 104 -12.01 -21.64 -3.02
C GLY A 104 -11.90 -20.57 -4.12
N GLN A 105 -13.01 -19.92 -4.50
CA GLN A 105 -13.09 -19.03 -5.67
C GLN A 105 -13.59 -17.62 -5.34
N MET A 106 -14.20 -17.40 -4.19
CA MET A 106 -14.79 -16.12 -3.82
C MET A 106 -14.22 -15.61 -2.52
N LEU A 107 -13.55 -14.47 -2.53
CA LEU A 107 -13.08 -13.80 -1.33
C LEU A 107 -14.26 -13.17 -0.59
N MET A 108 -14.31 -13.39 0.72
CA MET A 108 -15.34 -12.83 1.61
C MET A 108 -15.36 -11.31 1.56
N PRO A 109 -16.50 -10.67 1.83
CA PRO A 109 -16.60 -9.23 2.05
C PRO A 109 -15.74 -8.75 3.21
N THR A 110 -15.47 -7.46 3.26
CA THR A 110 -14.81 -6.82 4.40
C THR A 110 -15.78 -5.95 5.17
N VAL A 111 -15.63 -5.91 6.49
CA VAL A 111 -16.44 -5.08 7.38
C VAL A 111 -15.57 -4.04 8.08
N LEU A 112 -15.99 -2.80 8.01
CA LEU A 112 -15.46 -1.73 8.84
C LEU A 112 -16.26 -1.62 10.14
N GLU A 113 -15.56 -1.28 11.19
CA GLU A 113 -16.09 -0.98 12.50
C GLU A 113 -15.69 0.44 12.88
N ALA A 114 -16.63 1.24 13.29
CA ALA A 114 -16.39 2.56 13.81
C ALA A 114 -17.02 2.70 15.20
N GLU A 115 -16.24 3.19 16.14
CA GLU A 115 -16.67 3.47 17.50
C GLU A 115 -16.87 4.97 17.68
N ARG A 116 -17.87 5.35 18.49
CA ARG A 116 -18.16 6.74 18.85
C ARG A 116 -18.38 7.64 17.65
N VAL A 117 -19.20 7.18 16.73
CA VAL A 117 -19.54 7.96 15.53
C VAL A 117 -20.52 9.06 15.91
N TYR A 118 -20.17 10.28 15.56
CA TYR A 118 -21.05 11.43 15.69
C TYR A 118 -21.48 11.88 14.29
N VAL A 119 -22.78 11.85 14.05
CA VAL A 119 -23.36 12.27 12.77
C VAL A 119 -24.25 13.47 13.02
N GLN A 120 -23.94 14.58 12.39
CA GLN A 120 -24.74 15.80 12.46
C GLN A 120 -25.56 15.97 11.17
N ASN A 121 -26.90 16.05 11.32
CA ASN A 121 -27.84 16.27 10.23
C ASN A 121 -28.38 17.71 10.33
N GLY A 122 -27.58 18.69 9.90
CA GLY A 122 -27.93 20.10 10.03
C GLY A 122 -27.65 20.68 11.42
N ALA A 123 -28.22 21.85 11.73
CA ALA A 123 -27.95 22.57 12.98
C ALA A 123 -28.78 22.06 14.18
N SER A 124 -29.87 21.35 13.94
CA SER A 124 -30.86 20.96 14.96
C SER A 124 -30.88 19.49 15.31
N GLU A 125 -30.17 18.62 14.56
CA GLU A 125 -30.18 17.18 14.79
C GLU A 125 -28.76 16.61 14.76
N ALA A 126 -28.42 15.84 15.79
CA ALA A 126 -27.19 15.09 15.88
C ALA A 126 -27.44 13.70 16.47
N ARG A 127 -26.70 12.70 15.99
CA ARG A 127 -26.72 11.33 16.49
C ARG A 127 -25.37 10.94 17.03
N SER A 128 -25.35 10.39 18.24
CA SER A 128 -24.19 9.72 18.79
C SER A 128 -24.40 8.21 18.69
N ILE A 129 -23.52 7.53 17.98
CA ILE A 129 -23.59 6.07 17.72
C ILE A 129 -22.36 5.45 18.41
N ASN A 130 -22.57 4.56 19.38
CA ASN A 130 -21.46 3.95 20.11
C ASN A 130 -20.63 3.02 19.25
N MET A 131 -21.29 2.24 18.37
CA MET A 131 -20.61 1.31 17.48
C MET A 131 -21.41 1.14 16.18
N SER A 132 -20.72 1.16 15.06
CA SER A 132 -21.32 0.88 13.75
C SER A 132 -20.48 -0.12 12.96
N TYR A 133 -21.15 -0.99 12.23
CA TYR A 133 -20.53 -1.89 11.25
C TYR A 133 -21.01 -1.53 9.85
N THR A 134 -20.09 -1.50 8.91
CA THR A 134 -20.39 -1.20 7.50
C THR A 134 -19.70 -2.23 6.62
N LEU A 135 -20.43 -2.80 5.66
CA LEU A 135 -19.84 -3.60 4.59
C LEU A 135 -19.05 -2.67 3.66
N ASP A 136 -17.71 -2.79 3.69
CA ASP A 136 -16.80 -1.89 2.96
C ASP A 136 -16.54 -2.38 1.52
N LYS A 137 -16.28 -3.68 1.39
CA LYS A 137 -16.05 -4.32 0.09
C LYS A 137 -16.99 -5.48 -0.08
N SER A 138 -17.64 -5.54 -1.25
CA SER A 138 -18.43 -6.70 -1.67
C SER A 138 -17.54 -7.93 -1.91
N PRO A 139 -18.12 -9.14 -1.90
CA PRO A 139 -17.41 -10.36 -2.24
C PRO A 139 -16.82 -10.26 -3.65
N LYS A 140 -15.68 -10.89 -3.87
CA LYS A 140 -14.97 -10.82 -5.14
C LYS A 140 -14.55 -12.22 -5.61
N ILE A 141 -14.88 -12.56 -6.86
CA ILE A 141 -14.36 -13.77 -7.50
C ILE A 141 -12.88 -13.58 -7.76
N VAL A 142 -12.08 -14.55 -7.35
CA VAL A 142 -10.62 -14.54 -7.46
C VAL A 142 -10.13 -15.92 -7.92
N SER A 143 -9.10 -15.95 -8.73
CA SER A 143 -8.45 -17.21 -9.13
C SER A 143 -7.63 -17.82 -8.01
N GLN A 144 -7.09 -16.96 -7.14
CA GLN A 144 -6.34 -17.34 -5.94
C GLN A 144 -6.52 -16.29 -4.84
N ALA A 145 -6.31 -16.70 -3.60
CA ALA A 145 -6.35 -15.77 -2.47
C ALA A 145 -5.27 -14.70 -2.62
N PRO A 146 -5.59 -13.42 -2.34
CA PRO A 146 -4.57 -12.39 -2.25
C PRO A 146 -3.51 -12.72 -1.20
N THR A 147 -2.31 -12.26 -1.41
CA THR A 147 -1.18 -12.41 -0.51
C THR A 147 -0.70 -11.05 -0.01
N TRP A 148 0.18 -11.03 0.98
CA TRP A 148 0.81 -9.80 1.42
C TRP A 148 1.57 -9.09 0.30
N ARG A 149 2.05 -9.87 -0.71
CA ARG A 149 2.76 -9.33 -1.88
C ARG A 149 1.87 -8.43 -2.73
N ASP A 150 0.61 -8.77 -2.87
CA ASP A 150 -0.37 -7.98 -3.65
C ASP A 150 -0.62 -6.58 -3.04
N TYR A 151 -0.28 -6.41 -1.77
CA TYR A 151 -0.38 -5.13 -1.05
C TYR A 151 0.94 -4.38 -0.97
N LEU A 152 2.04 -5.07 -0.62
CA LEU A 152 3.28 -4.44 -0.17
C LEU A 152 4.41 -4.47 -1.21
N VAL A 153 4.32 -5.34 -2.23
CA VAL A 153 5.37 -5.40 -3.25
C VAL A 153 5.10 -4.36 -4.33
N ARG A 154 6.04 -3.41 -4.46
CA ARG A 154 6.01 -2.38 -5.50
C ARG A 154 7.30 -2.43 -6.31
N THR A 155 7.17 -2.57 -7.62
CA THR A 155 8.28 -2.39 -8.55
C THR A 155 8.36 -0.92 -8.93
N MET A 156 9.49 -0.29 -8.63
CA MET A 156 9.78 1.07 -9.04
C MET A 156 10.88 1.02 -10.12
N PRO A 157 10.67 1.64 -11.30
CA PRO A 157 11.69 1.69 -12.32
C PRO A 157 12.87 2.54 -11.83
N LYS A 158 14.09 2.16 -12.23
CA LYS A 158 15.28 2.97 -11.92
C LYS A 158 15.14 4.37 -12.54
N PRO A 159 15.39 5.44 -11.78
CA PRO A 159 15.34 6.80 -12.28
C PRO A 159 16.28 7.02 -13.46
N ARG A 160 15.87 7.90 -14.37
CA ARG A 160 16.74 8.30 -15.48
C ARG A 160 17.66 9.41 -15.02
N LYS A 161 18.93 9.31 -15.40
CA LYS A 161 19.90 10.41 -15.16
C LYS A 161 19.44 11.67 -15.90
N PRO A 162 19.63 12.85 -15.33
CA PRO A 162 19.37 14.13 -15.99
C PRO A 162 20.09 14.25 -17.32
N ILE A 163 19.55 15.06 -18.21
CA ILE A 163 20.21 15.35 -19.50
C ILE A 163 21.50 16.14 -19.25
N ARG A 164 22.51 15.97 -20.13
CA ARG A 164 23.85 16.54 -19.93
C ARG A 164 23.85 18.07 -19.71
N ASN A 165 22.93 18.79 -20.34
CA ASN A 165 22.83 20.24 -20.19
C ASN A 165 22.21 20.69 -18.85
N ALA A 166 21.56 19.79 -18.11
CA ALA A 166 20.97 20.08 -16.80
C ALA A 166 22.00 20.01 -15.66
N TYR A 167 23.14 19.35 -15.89
CA TYR A 167 24.21 19.28 -14.89
C TYR A 167 24.89 20.62 -14.63
N PRO A 168 25.44 20.85 -13.43
CA PRO A 168 26.13 22.07 -13.08
C PRO A 168 27.38 22.28 -13.94
N LYS A 169 27.65 23.53 -14.34
CA LYS A 169 28.79 23.94 -15.17
C LYS A 169 29.85 24.76 -14.41
N ASN A 170 29.49 25.35 -13.29
CA ASN A 170 30.36 26.18 -12.47
C ASN A 170 30.20 25.84 -10.99
N SER A 171 31.04 26.41 -10.14
CA SER A 171 31.10 26.15 -8.70
C SER A 171 29.81 26.58 -7.98
N VAL A 172 29.17 27.67 -8.39
CA VAL A 172 27.92 28.18 -7.80
C VAL A 172 26.76 27.20 -8.09
N GLU A 173 26.64 26.76 -9.35
CA GLU A 173 25.66 25.75 -9.74
C GLU A 173 25.91 24.42 -9.03
N SER A 174 27.20 24.00 -8.85
CA SER A 174 27.55 22.76 -8.15
C SER A 174 27.17 22.79 -6.67
N ALA A 175 27.42 23.91 -6.01
CA ALA A 175 26.97 24.07 -4.62
C ALA A 175 25.44 24.03 -4.47
N ALA A 176 24.72 24.73 -5.36
CA ALA A 176 23.27 24.71 -5.40
C ALA A 176 22.71 23.32 -5.74
N TRP A 177 23.33 22.62 -6.70
CA TRP A 177 22.97 21.24 -7.06
C TRP A 177 23.05 20.29 -5.87
N LYS A 178 24.17 20.35 -5.12
CA LYS A 178 24.37 19.49 -3.95
C LYS A 178 23.27 19.69 -2.92
N ILE A 179 22.98 20.94 -2.53
CA ILE A 179 21.97 21.28 -1.54
C ILE A 179 20.58 20.81 -1.99
N GLU A 180 20.22 21.07 -3.25
CA GLU A 180 18.89 20.73 -3.75
C GLU A 180 18.72 19.22 -3.98
N PHE A 181 19.76 18.52 -4.45
CA PHE A 181 19.74 17.07 -4.56
C PHE A 181 19.53 16.41 -3.20
N GLU A 182 20.30 16.83 -2.18
CA GLU A 182 20.18 16.33 -0.81
C GLU A 182 18.77 16.54 -0.25
N ARG A 183 18.23 17.76 -0.39
CA ARG A 183 16.86 18.09 0.00
C ARG A 183 15.83 17.22 -0.72
N GLY A 184 16.02 17.03 -2.02
CA GLY A 184 15.21 16.14 -2.85
C GLY A 184 15.28 14.69 -2.39
N TRP A 185 16.49 14.20 -2.10
CA TRP A 185 16.71 12.82 -1.64
C TRP A 185 15.89 12.51 -0.38
N PHE A 186 16.02 13.33 0.66
CA PHE A 186 15.23 13.12 1.89
C PHE A 186 13.73 13.21 1.63
N LYS A 187 13.29 14.07 0.73
CA LYS A 187 11.89 14.15 0.33
C LYS A 187 11.41 12.89 -0.37
N GLY A 188 12.24 12.31 -1.23
CA GLY A 188 11.98 11.03 -1.90
C GLY A 188 11.86 9.86 -0.91
N VAL A 189 12.78 9.77 0.05
CA VAL A 189 12.75 8.79 1.15
C VAL A 189 11.46 8.92 1.98
N GLU A 190 11.09 10.15 2.35
CA GLU A 190 9.85 10.43 3.07
C GLU A 190 8.62 9.96 2.27
N GLN A 191 8.59 10.24 0.97
CA GLN A 191 7.50 9.83 0.09
C GLN A 191 7.39 8.31 -0.01
N ALA A 192 8.50 7.59 -0.18
CA ALA A 192 8.51 6.13 -0.22
C ALA A 192 7.99 5.52 1.10
N ASN A 193 8.39 6.09 2.25
CA ASN A 193 7.88 5.67 3.55
C ASN A 193 6.36 5.89 3.69
N LYS A 194 5.84 7.04 3.24
CA LYS A 194 4.40 7.34 3.26
C LYS A 194 3.59 6.38 2.38
N ILE A 195 4.11 6.06 1.19
CA ILE A 195 3.50 5.09 0.28
C ILE A 195 3.44 3.71 0.95
N TYR A 196 4.55 3.25 1.51
CA TYR A 196 4.61 1.98 2.21
C TYR A 196 3.64 1.93 3.41
N GLN A 197 3.58 2.99 4.21
CA GLN A 197 2.65 3.08 5.34
C GLN A 197 1.19 3.03 4.87
N SER A 198 0.87 3.69 3.76
CA SER A 198 -0.47 3.64 3.14
C SER A 198 -0.83 2.22 2.70
N ASP A 199 0.10 1.51 2.05
CA ASP A 199 -0.09 0.12 1.61
C ASP A 199 -0.27 -0.83 2.79
N LEU A 200 0.53 -0.65 3.85
CA LEU A 200 0.42 -1.42 5.10
C LEU A 200 -0.95 -1.19 5.77
N ASN A 201 -1.40 0.06 5.85
CA ASN A 201 -2.70 0.40 6.40
C ASN A 201 -3.85 -0.22 5.59
N LYS A 202 -3.73 -0.23 4.25
CA LYS A 202 -4.69 -0.88 3.36
C LYS A 202 -4.75 -2.40 3.61
N MET A 203 -3.60 -3.06 3.69
CA MET A 203 -3.52 -4.48 4.01
C MET A 203 -4.13 -4.77 5.39
N HIS A 204 -3.79 -3.97 6.41
CA HIS A 204 -4.33 -4.10 7.75
C HIS A 204 -5.85 -3.93 7.78
N LYS A 205 -6.37 -2.91 7.10
CA LYS A 205 -7.81 -2.67 6.97
C LYS A 205 -8.52 -3.87 6.36
N ASP A 206 -8.01 -4.41 5.25
CA ASP A 206 -8.62 -5.54 4.54
C ASP A 206 -8.57 -6.83 5.38
N VAL A 207 -7.41 -7.16 5.94
CA VAL A 207 -7.26 -8.34 6.80
C VAL A 207 -8.18 -8.27 8.01
N THR A 208 -8.20 -7.14 8.70
CA THR A 208 -9.07 -6.94 9.86
C THR A 208 -10.55 -7.00 9.46
N GLY A 209 -10.92 -6.41 8.32
CA GLY A 209 -12.28 -6.45 7.78
C GLY A 209 -12.76 -7.87 7.47
N LEU A 210 -11.89 -8.72 6.90
CA LEU A 210 -12.19 -10.13 6.65
C LEU A 210 -12.41 -10.94 7.95
N TYR A 211 -11.58 -10.70 8.97
CA TYR A 211 -11.78 -11.33 10.27
C TYR A 211 -13.08 -10.88 10.94
N ARG A 212 -13.40 -9.58 10.87
CA ARG A 212 -14.68 -9.05 11.39
C ARG A 212 -15.86 -9.68 10.67
N PHE A 213 -15.83 -9.72 9.34
CA PHE A 213 -16.89 -10.38 8.58
C PHE A 213 -17.11 -11.82 9.06
N ARG A 214 -16.06 -12.61 9.17
CA ARG A 214 -16.13 -13.99 9.65
C ARG A 214 -16.67 -14.09 11.08
N PHE A 215 -16.32 -13.15 11.94
CA PHE A 215 -16.84 -13.08 13.30
C PHE A 215 -18.33 -12.74 13.32
N LEU A 216 -18.78 -11.76 12.56
CA LEU A 216 -20.18 -11.40 12.44
C LEU A 216 -21.03 -12.51 11.76
N LEU A 217 -20.43 -13.22 10.81
CA LEU A 217 -21.05 -14.39 10.18
C LEU A 217 -21.29 -15.52 11.20
N ALA A 218 -20.33 -15.80 12.06
CA ALA A 218 -20.48 -16.80 13.12
C ALA A 218 -21.60 -16.46 14.11
N GLN A 219 -21.90 -15.19 14.28
CA GLN A 219 -23.02 -14.67 15.11
C GLN A 219 -24.32 -14.53 14.34
N ASN A 220 -24.37 -14.93 13.08
CA ASN A 220 -25.51 -14.73 12.20
C ASN A 220 -25.98 -13.27 12.07
N ILE A 221 -25.03 -12.32 12.23
CA ILE A 221 -25.29 -10.88 12.07
C ILE A 221 -25.27 -10.49 10.59
N VAL A 222 -24.46 -11.17 9.77
CA VAL A 222 -24.38 -10.98 8.33
C VAL A 222 -24.70 -12.28 7.59
N THR A 223 -25.22 -12.15 6.35
CA THR A 223 -25.46 -13.29 5.47
C THR A 223 -24.17 -13.70 4.75
N ILE A 224 -24.03 -15.01 4.46
CA ILE A 224 -22.98 -15.49 3.58
C ILE A 224 -23.33 -15.19 2.13
N PRO A 225 -22.41 -14.64 1.32
CA PRO A 225 -22.67 -14.45 -0.11
C PRO A 225 -22.72 -15.80 -0.82
N ARG A 226 -23.51 -15.89 -1.89
CA ARG A 226 -23.71 -17.13 -2.65
C ARG A 226 -23.00 -17.08 -3.99
N LEU A 227 -22.18 -18.09 -4.26
CA LEU A 227 -21.52 -18.32 -5.54
C LEU A 227 -22.32 -19.29 -6.39
N GLY A 228 -22.74 -18.85 -7.57
CA GLY A 228 -23.30 -19.70 -8.62
C GLY A 228 -22.18 -20.28 -9.49
N ARG A 229 -22.38 -21.51 -9.95
CA ARG A 229 -21.47 -22.19 -10.87
C ARG A 229 -22.27 -22.79 -12.02
N ASP A 230 -22.07 -22.26 -13.21
CA ASP A 230 -22.65 -22.78 -14.43
C ASP A 230 -21.56 -23.54 -15.20
N LYS A 231 -21.85 -24.79 -15.54
CA LYS A 231 -20.92 -25.65 -16.28
C LYS A 231 -21.41 -25.82 -17.70
N SER A 232 -20.54 -25.57 -18.67
CA SER A 232 -20.75 -25.88 -20.08
C SER A 232 -19.72 -26.91 -20.55
N SER A 233 -20.18 -28.00 -21.13
CA SER A 233 -19.30 -29.04 -21.63
C SER A 233 -18.50 -28.59 -22.84
N VAL A 234 -19.15 -27.87 -23.74
CA VAL A 234 -18.56 -27.34 -24.98
C VAL A 234 -19.21 -26.00 -25.32
N MET A 235 -18.40 -24.98 -25.57
CA MET A 235 -18.84 -23.69 -26.08
C MET A 235 -18.00 -23.32 -27.31
N ILE A 236 -18.66 -22.99 -28.42
CA ILE A 236 -18.02 -22.57 -29.67
C ILE A 236 -18.21 -21.05 -29.78
N LEU A 237 -17.13 -20.34 -29.99
CA LEU A 237 -17.07 -18.88 -30.09
C LEU A 237 -16.41 -18.46 -31.41
N ASP A 238 -16.50 -17.16 -31.71
CA ASP A 238 -15.82 -16.53 -32.86
C ASP A 238 -16.14 -17.22 -34.21
N SER A 239 -17.42 -17.53 -34.44
CA SER A 239 -17.89 -18.19 -35.67
C SER A 239 -17.17 -19.53 -35.96
N GLY A 240 -16.90 -20.29 -34.89
CA GLY A 240 -16.29 -21.60 -34.99
C GLY A 240 -14.75 -21.62 -34.89
N LYS A 241 -14.12 -20.49 -34.65
CA LYS A 241 -12.66 -20.38 -34.53
C LYS A 241 -12.10 -20.77 -33.18
N THR A 242 -12.91 -20.62 -32.09
CA THR A 242 -12.51 -20.90 -30.71
C THR A 242 -13.48 -21.88 -30.08
N ILE A 243 -12.97 -22.91 -29.45
CA ILE A 243 -13.75 -23.89 -28.69
C ILE A 243 -13.30 -23.89 -27.23
N TYR A 244 -14.24 -23.74 -26.31
CA TYR A 244 -14.01 -23.93 -24.87
C TYR A 244 -14.55 -25.30 -24.47
N LEU A 245 -13.73 -26.07 -23.80
CA LEU A 245 -14.09 -27.39 -23.29
C LEU A 245 -14.13 -27.33 -21.76
N ASN A 246 -15.22 -27.86 -21.19
CA ASN A 246 -15.44 -27.86 -19.73
C ASN A 246 -15.36 -26.48 -19.08
N ASP A 247 -15.99 -25.49 -19.70
CA ASP A 247 -16.06 -24.14 -19.16
C ASP A 247 -16.88 -24.10 -17.86
N VAL A 248 -16.38 -23.36 -16.86
CA VAL A 248 -17.05 -23.13 -15.59
C VAL A 248 -17.16 -21.64 -15.34
N LYS A 249 -18.38 -21.13 -15.50
CA LYS A 249 -18.68 -19.72 -15.21
C LYS A 249 -19.06 -19.56 -13.73
N TYR A 250 -18.34 -18.68 -13.04
CA TYR A 250 -18.65 -18.28 -11.68
C TYR A 250 -19.42 -16.96 -11.65
N THR A 251 -20.45 -16.87 -10.84
CA THR A 251 -21.29 -15.67 -10.73
C THR A 251 -21.69 -15.46 -9.27
N ILE A 252 -21.57 -14.24 -8.76
CA ILE A 252 -22.09 -13.90 -7.42
C ILE A 252 -23.60 -13.73 -7.57
N GLN A 253 -24.37 -14.65 -6.98
CA GLN A 253 -25.85 -14.66 -7.04
C GLN A 253 -26.48 -13.80 -5.96
N LEU A 254 -25.88 -13.79 -4.75
CA LEU A 254 -26.33 -13.01 -3.61
C LEU A 254 -25.13 -12.35 -2.95
N ASP A 255 -25.24 -11.05 -2.70
CA ASP A 255 -24.29 -10.31 -1.89
C ASP A 255 -24.62 -10.47 -0.40
N SER A 256 -23.67 -10.10 0.45
CA SER A 256 -23.86 -10.11 1.90
C SER A 256 -24.64 -8.89 2.35
N GLN A 257 -25.48 -9.07 3.36
CA GLN A 257 -26.22 -8.00 4.01
C GLN A 257 -26.37 -8.30 5.52
N PHE A 258 -26.71 -7.29 6.29
CA PHE A 258 -26.99 -7.48 7.71
C PHE A 258 -28.36 -8.15 7.91
N ASN A 259 -28.39 -9.15 8.77
CA ASN A 259 -29.61 -9.83 9.18
C ASN A 259 -30.42 -9.00 10.17
N LYS A 260 -31.71 -9.32 10.31
CA LYS A 260 -32.55 -8.73 11.35
C LYS A 260 -32.01 -9.10 12.74
N VAL A 261 -32.14 -8.19 13.69
CA VAL A 261 -31.63 -8.38 15.08
C VAL A 261 -32.19 -9.66 15.74
N THR A 262 -33.42 -10.06 15.38
CA THR A 262 -34.07 -11.28 15.87
C THR A 262 -33.37 -12.57 15.44
N GLU A 263 -32.53 -12.53 14.43
CA GLU A 263 -31.82 -13.69 13.87
C GLU A 263 -30.41 -13.83 14.46
N TRP A 264 -29.96 -12.84 15.22
CA TRP A 264 -28.61 -12.82 15.77
C TRP A 264 -28.41 -13.90 16.82
N LYS A 265 -27.26 -14.55 16.81
CA LYS A 265 -26.90 -15.60 17.77
C LYS A 265 -25.90 -15.02 18.77
N PRO A 266 -26.22 -15.01 20.09
CA PRO A 266 -25.26 -14.56 21.09
C PRO A 266 -24.05 -15.51 21.12
N VAL A 267 -22.84 -14.97 21.17
CA VAL A 267 -21.63 -15.73 21.45
C VAL A 267 -21.48 -15.78 22.97
N PHE A 268 -21.78 -16.93 23.55
CA PHE A 268 -21.45 -17.17 24.97
C PHE A 268 -19.96 -17.49 25.07
N ASN A 269 -19.17 -16.57 25.61
CA ASN A 269 -17.90 -16.96 26.20
C ASN A 269 -18.24 -17.83 27.43
N ARG A 270 -18.00 -19.12 27.36
CA ARG A 270 -17.85 -19.93 28.59
C ARG A 270 -16.62 -19.38 29.31
N GLY A 271 -16.85 -18.42 30.21
CA GLY A 271 -15.85 -18.07 31.20
C GLY A 271 -15.45 -19.37 31.90
N SER A 272 -14.17 -19.63 31.98
CA SER A 272 -13.64 -20.66 32.87
C SER A 272 -14.25 -20.43 34.25
N ALA A 273 -15.14 -21.33 34.68
CA ALA A 273 -15.58 -21.35 36.05
C ALA A 273 -14.29 -21.53 36.90
N HIS A 274 -13.92 -20.47 37.61
CA HIS A 274 -13.00 -20.60 38.71
C HIS A 274 -13.74 -21.47 39.74
N GLU A 275 -13.42 -22.76 39.77
CA GLU A 275 -13.68 -23.59 40.94
C GLU A 275 -12.93 -22.97 42.11
N ARG A 276 -13.73 -22.64 43.14
CA ARG A 276 -13.23 -22.25 44.46
C ARG A 276 -12.78 -23.50 45.21
#